data_453fce97b4d06e34df267a22b97e24b7
#
_entry.id   453fce97b4d06e34df267a22b97e24b7
#
_cell.length_a   1.000
_cell.length_b   1.000
_cell.length_c   1.000
_cell.angle_alpha   90.00
_cell.angle_beta   90.00
_cell.angle_gamma   90.00
#
_symmetry.space_group_name_H-M   'P 1'
#
loop_
_entity.id
_entity.type
_entity.pdbx_description
1 polymer ?
#
loop_
_entity_poly.entity_id
_entity_poly.type
_entity_poly.pdbx_seq_one_letter_code
_entity_poly.pdbx_strand_id
1 'polypeptide(L)'
;LGADEVIDYTQQDFTRSDRRYDVIFDVAGSKSWSECRRVLNPRATLVMVGAPKGGRVLGPLSHLAGVRLAAAVRGSQKAVFFIAQFNKADLEALRELLETEKVTPVIDRRYPLSEVADGFRYLGEGHARGKIVITV
;
A
#
# COMPACT_ATOMS: atom_id res chain seq x y z
N LEU A 1 15.42 -2.00 7.68
CA LEU A 1 13.97 -2.26 7.80
C LEU A 1 13.63 -3.75 7.58
N GLY A 2 14.62 -4.62 7.35
CA GLY A 2 14.44 -6.07 7.29
C GLY A 2 13.91 -6.63 5.96
N ALA A 3 13.89 -5.86 4.89
CA ALA A 3 13.58 -6.38 3.57
C ALA A 3 14.80 -7.13 3.01
N ASP A 4 14.59 -8.34 2.49
CA ASP A 4 15.64 -9.12 1.83
C ASP A 4 16.04 -8.51 0.50
N GLU A 5 15.10 -7.81 -0.16
CA GLU A 5 15.33 -7.12 -1.41
C GLU A 5 14.46 -5.87 -1.53
N VAL A 6 15.01 -4.86 -2.16
CA VAL A 6 14.31 -3.60 -2.48
C VAL A 6 14.34 -3.40 -3.99
N ILE A 7 13.18 -3.14 -4.58
CA ILE A 7 13.02 -2.84 -6.00
C ILE A 7 12.77 -1.34 -6.16
N ASP A 8 13.64 -0.66 -6.86
CA ASP A 8 13.39 0.74 -7.25
C ASP A 8 12.33 0.78 -8.36
N TYR A 9 11.13 1.16 -8.00
CA TYR A 9 9.99 1.22 -8.92
C TYR A 9 10.17 2.26 -10.06
N THR A 10 11.13 3.18 -9.92
CA THR A 10 11.45 4.15 -10.97
C THR A 10 12.30 3.53 -12.07
N GLN A 11 12.98 2.43 -11.78
CA GLN A 11 13.87 1.72 -12.68
C GLN A 11 13.30 0.38 -13.14
N GLN A 12 12.52 -0.27 -12.28
CA GLN A 12 12.06 -1.62 -12.52
C GLN A 12 10.57 -1.78 -12.19
N ASP A 13 9.89 -2.55 -13.01
CA ASP A 13 8.51 -2.98 -12.75
C ASP A 13 8.50 -4.42 -12.23
N PHE A 14 8.22 -4.60 -10.94
CA PHE A 14 8.20 -5.91 -10.31
C PHE A 14 7.22 -6.89 -10.97
N THR A 15 6.15 -6.38 -11.61
CA THR A 15 5.15 -7.22 -12.29
C THR A 15 5.64 -7.79 -13.63
N ARG A 16 6.84 -7.42 -14.06
CA ARG A 16 7.52 -7.91 -15.27
C ARG A 16 8.75 -8.78 -14.97
N SER A 17 8.99 -9.08 -13.69
CA SER A 17 10.07 -9.96 -13.28
C SER A 17 9.67 -11.44 -13.40
N ASP A 18 10.67 -12.32 -13.42
CA ASP A 18 10.46 -13.77 -13.35
C ASP A 18 10.15 -14.28 -11.95
N ARG A 19 10.22 -13.39 -10.96
CA ARG A 19 9.88 -13.74 -9.56
C ARG A 19 8.41 -14.05 -9.41
N ARG A 20 8.13 -14.87 -8.41
CA ARG A 20 6.78 -15.26 -8.01
C ARG A 20 6.59 -14.99 -6.53
N TYR A 21 5.40 -14.54 -6.17
CA TYR A 21 5.04 -14.15 -4.81
C TYR A 21 3.84 -14.95 -4.33
N ASP A 22 3.86 -15.34 -3.07
CA ASP A 22 2.71 -15.99 -2.41
C ASP A 22 1.73 -14.95 -1.85
N VAL A 23 2.25 -13.78 -1.50
CA VAL A 23 1.43 -12.64 -1.06
C VAL A 23 1.99 -11.36 -1.67
N ILE A 24 1.10 -10.53 -2.20
CA ILE A 24 1.40 -9.14 -2.56
C ILE A 24 0.54 -8.25 -1.69
N PHE A 25 1.18 -7.33 -0.95
CA PHE A 25 0.52 -6.25 -0.23
C PHE A 25 0.60 -4.97 -1.05
N ASP A 26 -0.49 -4.59 -1.71
CA ASP A 26 -0.54 -3.38 -2.51
C ASP A 26 -1.12 -2.23 -1.69
N VAL A 27 -0.24 -1.43 -1.10
CA VAL A 27 -0.60 -0.24 -0.31
C VAL A 27 -0.75 0.99 -1.20
N ALA A 28 0.01 1.06 -2.29
CA ALA A 28 0.01 2.21 -3.19
C ALA A 28 -1.14 2.19 -4.20
N GLY A 29 -1.70 1.02 -4.51
CA GLY A 29 -2.77 0.86 -5.50
C GLY A 29 -2.32 1.19 -6.93
N SER A 30 -1.02 1.02 -7.24
CA SER A 30 -0.44 1.48 -8.50
C SER A 30 -0.52 0.45 -9.63
N LYS A 31 -0.82 -0.80 -9.31
CA LYS A 31 -0.86 -1.91 -10.28
C LYS A 31 -2.25 -2.52 -10.40
N SER A 32 -2.59 -2.94 -11.61
CA SER A 32 -3.85 -3.65 -11.86
C SER A 32 -3.77 -5.10 -11.39
N TRP A 33 -4.94 -5.72 -11.18
CA TRP A 33 -5.03 -7.16 -10.90
C TRP A 33 -4.33 -8.02 -11.95
N SER A 34 -4.50 -7.69 -13.24
CA SER A 34 -3.88 -8.43 -14.33
C SER A 34 -2.36 -8.36 -14.34
N GLU A 35 -1.78 -7.26 -13.87
CA GLU A 35 -0.33 -7.10 -13.72
C GLU A 35 0.19 -7.90 -12.53
N CYS A 36 -0.43 -7.73 -11.35
CA CYS A 36 -0.03 -8.47 -10.16
C CYS A 36 -0.18 -9.98 -10.33
N ARG A 37 -1.25 -10.42 -11.00
CA ARG A 37 -1.51 -11.83 -11.23
C ARG A 37 -0.39 -12.56 -11.98
N ARG A 38 0.33 -11.88 -12.85
CA ARG A 38 1.43 -12.49 -13.63
C ARG A 38 2.57 -13.01 -12.75
N VAL A 39 2.77 -12.35 -11.61
CA VAL A 39 3.86 -12.64 -10.67
C VAL A 39 3.38 -13.32 -9.38
N LEU A 40 2.11 -13.71 -9.32
CA LEU A 40 1.56 -14.48 -8.22
C LEU A 40 1.70 -15.99 -8.47
N ASN A 41 2.10 -16.71 -7.45
CA ASN A 41 2.05 -18.18 -7.42
C ASN A 41 0.60 -18.70 -7.51
N PRO A 42 0.40 -19.98 -7.86
CA PRO A 42 -0.89 -20.65 -7.65
C PRO A 42 -1.30 -20.57 -6.17
N ARG A 43 -2.55 -20.24 -5.88
CA ARG A 43 -3.12 -20.04 -4.53
C ARG A 43 -2.59 -18.81 -3.77
N ALA A 44 -1.79 -17.97 -4.39
CA ALA A 44 -1.31 -16.73 -3.81
C ALA A 44 -2.43 -15.70 -3.59
N THR A 45 -2.15 -14.71 -2.74
CA THR A 45 -3.12 -13.69 -2.36
C THR A 45 -2.59 -12.29 -2.68
N LEU A 46 -3.39 -11.50 -3.38
CA LEU A 46 -3.21 -10.05 -3.49
C LEU A 46 -4.08 -9.37 -2.42
N VAL A 47 -3.45 -8.65 -1.50
CA VAL A 47 -4.14 -7.82 -0.50
C VAL A 47 -4.03 -6.37 -0.93
N MET A 48 -5.15 -5.75 -1.25
CA MET A 48 -5.21 -4.35 -1.64
C MET A 48 -5.64 -3.50 -0.46
N VAL A 49 -4.79 -2.58 -0.04
CA VAL A 49 -5.01 -1.64 1.08
C VAL A 49 -5.29 -0.24 0.54
N GLY A 50 -4.63 0.14 -0.55
CA GLY A 50 -4.80 1.43 -1.23
C GLY A 50 -5.75 1.36 -2.42
N ALA A 51 -6.25 2.53 -2.82
CA ALA A 51 -6.98 2.70 -4.07
C ALA A 51 -6.13 3.48 -5.07
N PRO A 52 -6.25 3.22 -6.38
CA PRO A 52 -5.53 3.98 -7.40
C PRO A 52 -5.79 5.48 -7.28
N LYS A 53 -4.71 6.29 -7.34
CA LYS A 53 -4.82 7.74 -7.45
C LYS A 53 -5.40 8.07 -8.84
N GLY A 54 -6.56 8.67 -8.87
CA GLY A 54 -7.17 9.19 -10.09
C GLY A 54 -8.35 8.37 -10.57
N GLY A 55 -9.49 8.94 -10.40
CA GLY A 55 -10.79 8.48 -10.91
C GLY A 55 -11.91 9.16 -10.17
N ARG A 56 -12.83 9.75 -10.92
CA ARG A 56 -14.11 10.24 -10.37
C ARG A 56 -14.72 9.14 -9.49
N VAL A 57 -15.65 9.49 -8.63
CA VAL A 57 -16.29 8.66 -7.58
C VAL A 57 -16.60 7.19 -7.98
N LEU A 58 -16.76 6.90 -9.27
CA LEU A 58 -16.99 5.54 -9.80
C LEU A 58 -15.69 4.73 -10.02
N GLY A 59 -14.51 5.36 -10.05
CA GLY A 59 -13.23 4.69 -10.31
C GLY A 59 -12.89 3.60 -9.27
N PRO A 60 -12.95 3.87 -7.96
CA PRO A 60 -12.69 2.88 -6.94
C PRO A 60 -13.68 1.70 -6.96
N LEU A 61 -14.97 1.98 -7.19
CA LEU A 61 -16.00 0.94 -7.25
C LEU A 61 -15.89 0.05 -8.48
N SER A 62 -15.57 0.63 -9.64
CA SER A 62 -15.36 -0.14 -10.88
C SER A 62 -14.11 -1.00 -10.80
N HIS A 63 -13.05 -0.49 -10.16
CA HIS A 63 -11.82 -1.25 -9.92
C HIS A 63 -12.08 -2.45 -8.99
N LEU A 64 -12.79 -2.23 -7.87
CA LEU A 64 -13.18 -3.29 -6.94
C LEU A 64 -14.07 -4.36 -7.59
N ALA A 65 -15.06 -3.94 -8.37
CA ALA A 65 -15.94 -4.85 -9.10
C ALA A 65 -15.14 -5.65 -10.16
N GLY A 66 -14.25 -4.98 -10.88
CA GLY A 66 -13.38 -5.62 -11.87
C GLY A 66 -12.44 -6.65 -11.27
N VAL A 67 -11.82 -6.34 -10.12
CA VAL A 67 -10.92 -7.25 -9.41
C VAL A 67 -11.69 -8.46 -8.86
N ARG A 68 -12.85 -8.26 -8.23
CA ARG A 68 -13.66 -9.36 -7.70
C ARG A 68 -14.17 -10.27 -8.82
N LEU A 69 -14.63 -9.72 -9.93
CA LEU A 69 -15.09 -10.48 -11.08
C LEU A 69 -13.93 -11.24 -11.74
N ALA A 70 -12.79 -10.60 -11.91
CA ALA A 70 -11.61 -11.23 -12.49
C ALA A 70 -11.03 -12.35 -11.62
N ALA A 71 -11.06 -12.19 -10.29
CA ALA A 71 -10.63 -13.22 -9.34
C ALA A 71 -11.61 -14.42 -9.29
N ALA A 72 -12.91 -14.16 -9.44
CA ALA A 72 -13.94 -15.22 -9.42
C ALA A 72 -13.93 -16.11 -10.66
N VAL A 73 -13.45 -15.61 -11.80
CA VAL A 73 -13.65 -16.26 -13.10
C VAL A 73 -12.50 -17.19 -13.52
N ARG A 74 -11.27 -17.04 -13.01
CA ARG A 74 -10.13 -17.84 -13.49
C ARG A 74 -8.99 -17.96 -12.51
N GLY A 75 -8.96 -18.99 -11.68
CA GLY A 75 -7.75 -19.48 -11.05
C GLY A 75 -7.82 -19.62 -9.53
N SER A 76 -6.80 -20.27 -8.96
CA SER A 76 -6.65 -20.52 -7.53
C SER A 76 -6.18 -19.31 -6.72
N GLN A 77 -5.79 -18.20 -7.39
CA GLN A 77 -5.30 -16.97 -6.77
C GLN A 77 -6.46 -16.15 -6.18
N LYS A 78 -6.20 -15.49 -5.06
CA LYS A 78 -7.20 -14.69 -4.32
C LYS A 78 -6.87 -13.21 -4.41
N ALA A 79 -7.91 -12.37 -4.46
CA ALA A 79 -7.80 -10.93 -4.24
C ALA A 79 -8.66 -10.55 -3.04
N VAL A 80 -8.05 -9.87 -2.08
CA VAL A 80 -8.70 -9.37 -0.87
C VAL A 80 -8.56 -7.87 -0.84
N PHE A 81 -9.67 -7.19 -0.62
CA PHE A 81 -9.67 -5.75 -0.37
C PHE A 81 -9.84 -5.52 1.12
N PHE A 82 -8.92 -4.75 1.69
CA PHE A 82 -8.90 -4.44 3.11
C PHE A 82 -9.21 -2.96 3.34
N ILE A 83 -10.21 -2.70 4.14
CA ILE A 83 -10.52 -1.36 4.66
C ILE A 83 -10.16 -1.35 6.14
N ALA A 84 -9.19 -0.53 6.51
CA ALA A 84 -8.80 -0.38 7.90
C ALA A 84 -9.96 0.18 8.74
N GLN A 85 -10.26 -0.48 9.85
CA GLN A 85 -11.22 0.00 10.83
C GLN A 85 -10.44 0.47 12.05
N PHE A 86 -10.70 1.70 12.48
CA PHE A 86 -10.09 2.24 13.68
C PHE A 86 -10.80 1.69 14.93
N ASN A 87 -10.04 1.08 15.81
CA ASN A 87 -10.50 0.69 17.13
C ASN A 87 -9.42 0.90 18.19
N LYS A 88 -9.82 0.99 19.44
CA LYS A 88 -8.91 1.32 20.54
C LYS A 88 -7.86 0.22 20.76
N ALA A 89 -8.25 -1.04 20.64
CA ALA A 89 -7.34 -2.16 20.89
C ALA A 89 -6.18 -2.19 19.88
N ASP A 90 -6.45 -1.95 18.61
CA ASP A 90 -5.40 -1.88 17.58
C ASP A 90 -4.47 -0.70 17.80
N LEU A 91 -5.00 0.46 18.23
CA LEU A 91 -4.19 1.62 18.55
C LEU A 91 -3.29 1.37 19.78
N GLU A 92 -3.77 0.67 20.78
CA GLU A 92 -2.97 0.27 21.94
C GLU A 92 -1.87 -0.72 21.55
N ALA A 93 -2.17 -1.70 20.70
CA ALA A 93 -1.18 -2.64 20.19
C ALA A 93 -0.10 -1.92 19.35
N LEU A 94 -0.49 -0.98 18.49
CA LEU A 94 0.46 -0.14 17.75
C LEU A 94 1.33 0.69 18.68
N ARG A 95 0.76 1.27 19.75
CA ARG A 95 1.53 2.01 20.74
C ARG A 95 2.57 1.11 21.41
N GLU A 96 2.21 -0.09 21.84
CA GLU A 96 3.14 -1.04 22.44
C GLU A 96 4.29 -1.40 21.49
N LEU A 97 4.00 -1.62 20.20
CA LEU A 97 5.02 -1.92 19.20
C LEU A 97 6.01 -0.76 19.01
N LEU A 98 5.54 0.48 19.12
CA LEU A 98 6.37 1.68 19.03
C LEU A 98 7.21 1.88 20.32
N GLU A 99 6.59 1.75 21.50
CA GLU A 99 7.25 1.91 22.79
C GLU A 99 8.32 0.83 23.05
N THR A 100 8.11 -0.37 22.53
CA THR A 100 9.07 -1.49 22.62
C THR A 100 10.09 -1.51 21.48
N GLU A 101 10.10 -0.48 20.64
CA GLU A 101 10.98 -0.34 19.47
C GLU A 101 10.91 -1.51 18.46
N LYS A 102 9.88 -2.35 18.54
CA LYS A 102 9.63 -3.40 17.54
C LYS A 102 9.27 -2.84 16.17
N VAL A 103 8.71 -1.64 16.15
CA VAL A 103 8.46 -0.86 14.95
C VAL A 103 9.01 0.54 15.14
N THR A 104 9.91 0.95 14.27
CA THR A 104 10.47 2.31 14.26
C THR A 104 9.98 3.05 13.02
N PRO A 105 9.14 4.09 13.17
CA PRO A 105 8.68 4.89 12.05
C PRO A 105 9.83 5.66 11.41
N VAL A 106 9.96 5.57 10.10
CA VAL A 106 10.88 6.42 9.35
C VAL A 106 10.23 7.78 9.15
N ILE A 107 10.81 8.83 9.71
CA ILE A 107 10.34 10.20 9.53
C ILE A 107 11.15 10.83 8.39
N ASP A 108 10.45 11.22 7.34
CA ASP A 108 11.05 11.89 6.18
C ASP A 108 11.22 13.39 6.46
N ARG A 109 10.13 14.06 6.85
CA ARG A 109 10.14 15.50 7.14
C ARG A 109 9.26 15.87 8.33
N ARG A 110 9.63 16.99 8.96
CA ARG A 110 8.83 17.64 10.01
C ARG A 110 8.50 19.05 9.58
N TYR A 111 7.27 19.46 9.82
CA TYR A 111 6.78 20.81 9.57
C TYR A 111 6.11 21.36 10.82
N PRO A 112 6.30 22.62 11.19
CA PRO A 112 5.48 23.24 12.21
C PRO A 112 4.04 23.39 11.71
N LEU A 113 3.10 23.56 12.62
CA LEU A 113 1.68 23.72 12.28
C LEU A 113 1.43 24.87 11.29
N SER A 114 2.22 25.96 11.40
CA SER A 114 2.16 27.09 10.47
C SER A 114 2.48 26.73 9.02
N GLU A 115 3.21 25.64 8.79
CA GLU A 115 3.64 25.16 7.48
C GLU A 115 2.91 23.89 7.04
N VAL A 116 1.77 23.57 7.64
CA VAL A 116 1.00 22.36 7.32
C VAL A 116 0.65 22.25 5.83
N ALA A 117 0.40 23.39 5.17
CA ALA A 117 0.10 23.43 3.74
C ALA A 117 1.29 22.93 2.88
N ASP A 118 2.51 23.23 3.28
CA ASP A 118 3.73 22.77 2.61
C ASP A 118 3.93 21.25 2.82
N GLY A 119 3.63 20.78 4.03
CA GLY A 119 3.60 19.34 4.32
C GLY A 119 2.63 18.59 3.43
N PHE A 120 1.41 19.09 3.24
CA PHE A 120 0.43 18.49 2.33
C PHE A 120 0.84 18.60 0.86
N ARG A 121 1.47 19.68 0.44
CA ARG A 121 1.97 19.85 -0.92
C ARG A 121 3.04 18.81 -1.22
N TYR A 122 4.01 18.64 -0.33
CA TYR A 122 5.04 17.62 -0.43
C TYR A 122 4.46 16.19 -0.46
N LEU A 123 3.50 15.89 0.42
CA LEU A 123 2.81 14.61 0.40
C LEU A 123 2.08 14.34 -0.93
N GLY A 124 1.51 15.40 -1.51
CA GLY A 124 0.80 15.35 -2.79
C GLY A 124 1.69 14.99 -3.99
N GLU A 125 3.00 15.26 -3.92
CA GLU A 125 3.99 14.85 -4.94
C GLU A 125 4.11 13.32 -5.03
N GLY A 126 3.75 12.60 -3.95
CA GLY A 126 3.68 11.14 -3.95
C GLY A 126 5.02 10.42 -3.78
N HIS A 127 6.08 11.15 -3.47
CA HIS A 127 7.44 10.62 -3.34
C HIS A 127 8.02 10.67 -1.91
N ALA A 128 7.16 10.89 -0.90
CA ALA A 128 7.58 10.84 0.49
C ALA A 128 8.19 9.48 0.84
N ARG A 129 9.39 9.50 1.42
CA ARG A 129 10.19 8.30 1.76
C ARG A 129 9.93 7.80 3.18
N GLY A 130 9.01 8.41 3.88
CA GLY A 130 8.64 8.07 5.24
C GLY A 130 7.43 8.87 5.70
N LYS A 131 7.27 9.01 7.02
CA LYS A 131 6.18 9.80 7.60
C LYS A 131 6.49 11.29 7.55
N ILE A 132 5.47 12.08 7.26
CA ILE A 132 5.50 13.52 7.42
C ILE A 132 4.84 13.83 8.76
N VAL A 133 5.56 14.54 9.63
CA VAL A 133 5.08 14.88 10.97
C VAL A 133 4.82 16.38 11.03
N ILE A 134 3.64 16.74 11.53
CA ILE A 134 3.31 18.13 11.88
C ILE A 134 3.52 18.29 13.38
N THR A 135 4.35 19.24 13.75
CA THR A 135 4.60 19.59 15.16
C THR A 135 3.72 20.75 15.58
N VAL A 136 3.11 20.63 16.74
CA VAL A 136 2.23 21.63 17.36
C VAL A 136 3.00 22.39 18.43
#